data_8ec4b01089a211c0be3df3d51e91954d
#
_entry.id   8ec4b01089a211c0be3df3d51e91954d
#
_cell.length_a   1.000
_cell.length_b   1.000
_cell.length_c   1.000
_cell.angle_alpha   90.00
_cell.angle_beta   90.00
_cell.angle_gamma   90.00
#
_symmetry.space_group_name_H-M   'P 1'
#
loop_
_entity.id
_entity.type
_entity.pdbx_description
1 polymer ?
#
loop_
_entity_poly.entity_id
_entity_poly.type
_entity_poly.pdbx_seq_one_letter_code
_entity_poly.pdbx_strand_id
1 'polypeptide(L)'
;MKAIVTGASSGLGRDMALYLAELGYNLALVARNQARLDNVAQEAQRIASAHGKTITVETVALDLAQRSACEQLFARYRDERIDLLVNNAGFGLFGDFTDTPLDRELEMINLNVVSYHVLTKLFIRKFRRDGRCRLLNVCSAAGFLVGPRLATYYATKKYTLKLTLAVAQELRRDRVPVTVSALCPGPVDTHFNATAGGEFLTPGASSRAVARYAIDKTLAGKLIIVPTWQVKAGLFVARFLPWSAQLRLMDRYDRGR
;
A
#
# COMPACT_ATOMS: atom_id res chain seq x y z
N MET A 1 18.42 -6.73 -8.51
CA MET A 1 17.28 -5.81 -8.39
C MET A 1 17.11 -5.43 -6.92
N LYS A 2 16.68 -4.20 -6.61
CA LYS A 2 16.40 -3.76 -5.23
C LYS A 2 14.98 -3.18 -5.11
N ALA A 3 14.28 -3.56 -4.03
CA ALA A 3 12.95 -3.04 -3.71
C ALA A 3 12.94 -2.38 -2.32
N ILE A 4 12.22 -1.25 -2.21
CA ILE A 4 11.89 -0.62 -0.93
C ILE A 4 10.44 -0.98 -0.62
N VAL A 5 10.17 -1.48 0.60
CA VAL A 5 8.82 -1.80 1.07
C VAL A 5 8.52 -1.03 2.34
N THR A 6 7.55 -0.12 2.30
CA THR A 6 7.08 0.62 3.48
C THR A 6 5.98 -0.15 4.20
N GLY A 7 5.90 -0.02 5.52
CA GLY A 7 4.98 -0.83 6.34
C GLY A 7 5.33 -2.33 6.33
N ALA A 8 6.62 -2.66 6.20
CA ALA A 8 7.10 -4.02 5.99
C ALA A 8 7.10 -4.90 7.24
N SER A 9 6.79 -4.36 8.43
CA SER A 9 6.89 -5.11 9.69
C SER A 9 5.74 -6.08 9.96
N SER A 10 4.65 -6.05 9.17
CA SER A 10 3.47 -6.90 9.35
C SER A 10 2.57 -6.93 8.10
N GLY A 11 1.59 -7.81 8.11
CA GLY A 11 0.49 -7.87 7.15
C GLY A 11 0.95 -7.90 5.69
N LEU A 12 0.25 -7.16 4.84
CA LEU A 12 0.47 -7.17 3.40
C LEU A 12 1.88 -6.69 3.00
N GLY A 13 2.42 -5.68 3.70
CA GLY A 13 3.79 -5.19 3.44
C GLY A 13 4.85 -6.26 3.71
N ARG A 14 4.73 -6.99 4.84
CA ARG A 14 5.58 -8.14 5.14
C ARG A 14 5.48 -9.22 4.06
N ASP A 15 4.27 -9.63 3.69
CA ASP A 15 4.09 -10.72 2.74
C ASP A 15 4.55 -10.34 1.32
N MET A 16 4.42 -9.06 0.92
CA MET A 16 5.03 -8.56 -0.33
C MET A 16 6.56 -8.58 -0.26
N ALA A 17 7.17 -8.21 0.88
CA ALA A 17 8.61 -8.27 1.07
C ALA A 17 9.14 -9.71 1.00
N LEU A 18 8.45 -10.66 1.63
CA LEU A 18 8.82 -12.08 1.59
C LEU A 18 8.71 -12.66 0.17
N TYR A 19 7.68 -12.28 -0.58
CA TYR A 19 7.56 -12.72 -1.97
C TYR A 19 8.64 -12.10 -2.88
N LEU A 20 8.99 -10.83 -2.66
CA LEU A 20 10.10 -10.20 -3.38
C LEU A 20 11.45 -10.87 -3.05
N ALA A 21 11.65 -11.35 -1.80
CA ALA A 21 12.82 -12.15 -1.43
C ALA A 21 12.88 -13.49 -2.20
N GLU A 22 11.74 -14.19 -2.31
CA GLU A 22 11.59 -15.41 -3.12
C GLU A 22 11.99 -15.16 -4.58
N LEU A 23 11.64 -13.99 -5.13
CA LEU A 23 12.01 -13.56 -6.48
C LEU A 23 13.49 -13.10 -6.61
N GLY A 24 14.23 -12.98 -5.50
CA GLY A 24 15.66 -12.61 -5.48
C GLY A 24 15.90 -11.10 -5.48
N TYR A 25 14.98 -10.30 -4.99
CA TYR A 25 15.21 -8.86 -4.78
C TYR A 25 16.01 -8.61 -3.50
N ASN A 26 17.01 -7.75 -3.57
CA ASN A 26 17.54 -7.07 -2.39
C ASN A 26 16.44 -6.16 -1.81
N LEU A 27 16.35 -6.07 -0.49
CA LEU A 27 15.24 -5.40 0.18
C LEU A 27 15.71 -4.27 1.09
N ALA A 28 14.96 -3.18 1.09
CA ALA A 28 14.95 -2.18 2.15
C ALA A 28 13.56 -2.21 2.82
N LEU A 29 13.51 -2.70 4.04
CA LEU A 29 12.29 -2.87 4.83
C LEU A 29 12.11 -1.66 5.75
N VAL A 30 11.00 -0.92 5.59
CA VAL A 30 10.78 0.34 6.30
C VAL A 30 9.52 0.24 7.16
N ALA A 31 9.65 0.48 8.48
CA ALA A 31 8.54 0.60 9.43
C ALA A 31 9.05 1.23 10.75
N ARG A 32 8.15 1.45 11.73
CA ARG A 32 8.51 2.05 13.02
C ARG A 32 9.22 1.07 13.98
N ASN A 33 8.87 -0.21 13.93
CA ASN A 33 9.33 -1.21 14.90
C ASN A 33 10.53 -1.97 14.37
N GLN A 34 11.72 -1.67 14.89
CA GLN A 34 12.99 -2.28 14.48
C GLN A 34 12.98 -3.80 14.71
N ALA A 35 12.58 -4.28 15.88
CA ALA A 35 12.62 -5.71 16.20
C ALA A 35 11.73 -6.54 15.25
N ARG A 36 10.54 -6.02 14.87
CA ARG A 36 9.69 -6.68 13.87
C ARG A 36 10.32 -6.65 12.48
N LEU A 37 11.01 -5.57 12.11
CA LEU A 37 11.72 -5.49 10.83
C LEU A 37 12.85 -6.54 10.77
N ASP A 38 13.60 -6.70 11.85
CA ASP A 38 14.71 -7.66 11.92
C ASP A 38 14.20 -9.10 11.80
N ASN A 39 13.06 -9.43 12.41
CA ASN A 39 12.41 -10.73 12.23
C ASN A 39 12.02 -10.98 10.77
N VAL A 40 11.43 -9.98 10.10
CA VAL A 40 11.05 -10.09 8.69
C VAL A 40 12.30 -10.18 7.80
N ALA A 41 13.37 -9.48 8.12
CA ALA A 41 14.62 -9.54 7.37
C ALA A 41 15.24 -10.94 7.43
N GLN A 42 15.30 -11.57 8.61
CA GLN A 42 15.79 -12.95 8.78
C GLN A 42 14.92 -13.95 8.01
N GLU A 43 13.59 -13.78 8.06
CA GLU A 43 12.67 -14.64 7.32
C GLU A 43 12.83 -14.48 5.81
N ALA A 44 12.98 -13.24 5.32
CA ALA A 44 13.22 -12.95 3.91
C ALA A 44 14.52 -13.60 3.39
N GLN A 45 15.62 -13.52 4.18
CA GLN A 45 16.88 -14.17 3.84
C GLN A 45 16.75 -15.70 3.79
N ARG A 46 16.03 -16.31 4.76
CA ARG A 46 15.76 -17.76 4.75
C ARG A 46 14.96 -18.19 3.53
N ILE A 47 13.91 -17.44 3.18
CA ILE A 47 13.09 -17.73 1.99
C ILE A 47 13.94 -17.62 0.72
N ALA A 48 14.71 -16.56 0.56
CA ALA A 48 15.59 -16.39 -0.60
C ALA A 48 16.56 -17.58 -0.74
N SER A 49 17.24 -17.96 0.34
CA SER A 49 18.16 -19.08 0.36
C SER A 49 17.48 -20.40 0.00
N ALA A 50 16.28 -20.66 0.49
CA ALA A 50 15.50 -21.85 0.13
C ALA A 50 15.14 -21.92 -1.37
N HIS A 51 15.13 -20.77 -2.07
CA HIS A 51 14.92 -20.67 -3.52
C HIS A 51 16.23 -20.49 -4.31
N GLY A 52 17.39 -20.77 -3.70
CA GLY A 52 18.70 -20.66 -4.36
C GLY A 52 19.11 -19.22 -4.68
N LYS A 53 18.60 -18.24 -3.93
CA LYS A 53 18.91 -16.82 -4.11
C LYS A 53 19.72 -16.28 -2.93
N THR A 54 20.67 -15.40 -3.22
CA THR A 54 21.40 -14.61 -2.22
C THR A 54 20.94 -13.17 -2.34
N ILE A 55 20.42 -12.60 -1.25
CA ILE A 55 19.93 -11.22 -1.20
C ILE A 55 20.50 -10.47 0.00
N THR A 56 20.57 -9.14 -0.11
CA THR A 56 20.80 -8.25 1.02
C THR A 56 19.47 -7.70 1.51
N VAL A 57 19.30 -7.61 2.83
CA VAL A 57 18.11 -7.04 3.45
C VAL A 57 18.54 -5.98 4.45
N GLU A 58 18.14 -4.74 4.20
CA GLU A 58 18.34 -3.61 5.11
C GLU A 58 17.03 -3.32 5.87
N THR A 59 17.15 -3.01 7.15
CA THR A 59 16.03 -2.54 7.98
C THR A 59 16.19 -1.06 8.29
N VAL A 60 15.11 -0.30 8.16
CA VAL A 60 15.11 1.17 8.33
C VAL A 60 13.94 1.55 9.24
N ALA A 61 14.25 1.83 10.51
CA ALA A 61 13.24 2.25 11.49
C ALA A 61 12.91 3.73 11.29
N LEU A 62 11.74 4.02 10.70
CA LEU A 62 11.25 5.38 10.43
C LEU A 62 9.74 5.47 10.67
N ASP A 63 9.30 6.57 11.25
CA ASP A 63 7.88 6.93 11.29
C ASP A 63 7.51 7.81 10.10
N LEU A 64 6.96 7.19 9.07
CA LEU A 64 6.57 7.85 7.84
C LEU A 64 5.34 8.79 7.98
N ALA A 65 4.67 8.84 9.14
CA ALA A 65 3.71 9.89 9.43
C ALA A 65 4.39 11.27 9.54
N GLN A 66 5.71 11.29 9.78
CA GLN A 66 6.53 12.50 9.76
C GLN A 66 7.06 12.75 8.34
N ARG A 67 6.78 13.93 7.78
CA ARG A 67 7.27 14.31 6.45
C ARG A 67 8.80 14.22 6.34
N SER A 68 9.51 14.67 7.36
CA SER A 68 10.98 14.61 7.43
C SER A 68 11.53 13.20 7.31
N ALA A 69 10.83 12.19 7.87
CA ALA A 69 11.21 10.79 7.73
C ALA A 69 11.05 10.28 6.29
N CYS A 70 10.04 10.75 5.55
CA CYS A 70 9.91 10.45 4.12
C CYS A 70 11.05 11.05 3.30
N GLU A 71 11.45 12.27 3.61
CA GLU A 71 12.58 12.96 2.96
C GLU A 71 13.91 12.26 3.32
N GLN A 72 14.08 11.82 4.57
CA GLN A 72 15.23 11.02 5.02
C GLN A 72 15.31 9.67 4.30
N LEU A 73 14.19 8.97 4.17
CA LEU A 73 14.14 7.73 3.40
C LEU A 73 14.57 7.94 1.95
N PHE A 74 14.06 8.99 1.31
CA PHE A 74 14.45 9.33 -0.05
C PHE A 74 15.93 9.68 -0.15
N ALA A 75 16.46 10.51 0.75
CA ALA A 75 17.87 10.93 0.77
C ALA A 75 18.81 9.70 0.87
N ARG A 76 18.45 8.69 1.66
CA ARG A 76 19.22 7.44 1.81
C ARG A 76 19.39 6.68 0.50
N TYR A 77 18.37 6.69 -0.38
CA TYR A 77 18.34 5.89 -1.61
C TYR A 77 18.36 6.72 -2.90
N ARG A 78 18.57 8.04 -2.82
CA ARG A 78 18.49 8.93 -4.01
C ARG A 78 19.53 8.60 -5.08
N ASP A 79 20.69 8.11 -4.68
CA ASP A 79 21.83 7.83 -5.56
C ASP A 79 22.00 6.32 -5.84
N GLU A 80 21.15 5.49 -5.21
CA GLU A 80 21.15 4.03 -5.42
C GLU A 80 20.06 3.62 -6.43
N ARG A 81 20.33 2.59 -7.24
CA ARG A 81 19.35 2.02 -8.17
C ARG A 81 18.25 1.29 -7.39
N ILE A 82 17.03 1.80 -7.49
CA ILE A 82 15.83 1.18 -6.93
C ILE A 82 14.91 0.75 -8.08
N ASP A 83 14.65 -0.55 -8.19
CA ASP A 83 13.82 -1.11 -9.26
C ASP A 83 12.33 -1.07 -8.93
N LEU A 84 11.97 -1.13 -7.62
CA LEU A 84 10.59 -1.12 -7.15
C LEU A 84 10.45 -0.37 -5.82
N LEU A 85 9.52 0.57 -5.76
CA LEU A 85 8.99 1.11 -4.50
C LEU A 85 7.59 0.54 -4.24
N VAL A 86 7.43 -0.17 -3.12
CA VAL A 86 6.13 -0.57 -2.58
C VAL A 86 5.75 0.41 -1.47
N ASN A 87 4.92 1.39 -1.81
CA ASN A 87 4.40 2.39 -0.90
C ASN A 87 3.12 1.83 -0.24
N ASN A 88 3.29 1.16 0.92
CA ASN A 88 2.26 0.36 1.56
C ASN A 88 1.90 0.84 2.97
N ALA A 89 2.79 1.52 3.69
CA ALA A 89 2.53 1.96 5.05
C ALA A 89 1.22 2.74 5.17
N GLY A 90 0.34 2.32 6.07
CA GLY A 90 -0.96 2.96 6.28
C GLY A 90 -1.81 2.19 7.27
N PHE A 91 -2.83 2.86 7.81
CA PHE A 91 -3.83 2.23 8.69
C PHE A 91 -5.20 2.84 8.47
N GLY A 92 -6.23 2.21 9.06
CA GLY A 92 -7.59 2.71 9.13
C GLY A 92 -7.99 3.02 10.57
N LEU A 93 -9.10 3.73 10.75
CA LEU A 93 -9.70 4.05 12.03
C LEU A 93 -11.21 3.91 11.90
N PHE A 94 -11.79 2.91 12.62
CA PHE A 94 -13.23 2.71 12.70
C PHE A 94 -13.84 3.63 13.75
N GLY A 95 -15.00 4.15 13.49
CA GLY A 95 -15.81 4.97 14.40
C GLY A 95 -16.63 6.01 13.66
N ASP A 96 -17.68 6.49 14.29
CA ASP A 96 -18.42 7.62 13.76
C ASP A 96 -17.53 8.86 13.79
N PHE A 97 -17.63 9.72 12.78
CA PHE A 97 -16.71 10.85 12.57
C PHE A 97 -16.63 11.80 13.77
N THR A 98 -17.72 11.91 14.54
CA THR A 98 -17.77 12.71 15.76
C THR A 98 -17.05 12.10 16.95
N ASP A 99 -16.81 10.78 16.93
CA ASP A 99 -16.34 10.02 18.09
C ASP A 99 -14.86 9.60 17.96
N THR A 100 -14.33 9.60 16.74
CA THR A 100 -12.92 9.26 16.50
C THR A 100 -12.01 10.39 16.97
N PRO A 101 -10.88 10.07 17.67
CA PRO A 101 -9.94 11.08 18.15
C PRO A 101 -9.28 11.83 16.98
N LEU A 102 -9.36 13.15 16.98
CA LEU A 102 -8.81 14.02 15.92
C LEU A 102 -7.32 13.74 15.65
N ASP A 103 -6.51 13.58 16.70
CA ASP A 103 -5.07 13.33 16.57
C ASP A 103 -4.79 12.02 15.81
N ARG A 104 -5.62 10.98 16.02
CA ARG A 104 -5.49 9.70 15.30
C ARG A 104 -5.90 9.83 13.85
N GLU A 105 -6.89 10.64 13.54
CA GLU A 105 -7.26 10.95 12.15
C GLU A 105 -6.16 11.73 11.44
N LEU A 106 -5.57 12.73 12.10
CA LEU A 106 -4.45 13.50 11.54
C LEU A 106 -3.20 12.62 11.33
N GLU A 107 -2.89 11.70 12.27
CA GLU A 107 -1.82 10.70 12.06
C GLU A 107 -2.13 9.82 10.83
N MET A 108 -3.38 9.37 10.67
CA MET A 108 -3.81 8.59 9.51
C MET A 108 -3.69 9.39 8.21
N ILE A 109 -4.09 10.65 8.18
CA ILE A 109 -3.95 11.54 7.02
C ILE A 109 -2.47 11.72 6.68
N ASN A 110 -1.63 12.01 7.66
CA ASN A 110 -0.20 12.16 7.47
C ASN A 110 0.43 10.90 6.87
N LEU A 111 0.08 9.72 7.39
CA LEU A 111 0.64 8.47 6.89
C LEU A 111 0.02 8.05 5.54
N ASN A 112 -1.32 8.11 5.37
CA ASN A 112 -1.99 7.59 4.19
C ASN A 112 -2.00 8.58 3.01
N VAL A 113 -1.82 9.89 3.26
CA VAL A 113 -1.89 10.94 2.23
C VAL A 113 -0.53 11.63 2.07
N VAL A 114 -0.03 12.28 3.12
CA VAL A 114 1.19 13.10 3.02
C VAL A 114 2.39 12.23 2.67
N SER A 115 2.60 11.12 3.38
CA SER A 115 3.69 10.19 3.11
C SER A 115 3.62 9.63 1.69
N TYR A 116 2.44 9.15 1.26
CA TYR A 116 2.24 8.67 -0.11
C TYR A 116 2.54 9.72 -1.17
N HIS A 117 2.08 10.95 -0.95
CA HIS A 117 2.34 12.05 -1.87
C HIS A 117 3.84 12.34 -1.97
N VAL A 118 4.51 12.51 -0.82
CA VAL A 118 5.95 12.86 -0.76
C VAL A 118 6.79 11.75 -1.41
N LEU A 119 6.60 10.49 -1.00
CA LEU A 119 7.36 9.37 -1.55
C LEU A 119 7.08 9.18 -3.04
N THR A 120 5.81 9.22 -3.47
CA THR A 120 5.46 9.15 -4.88
C THR A 120 6.17 10.25 -5.67
N LYS A 121 6.10 11.52 -5.22
CA LYS A 121 6.71 12.67 -5.91
C LYS A 121 8.22 12.53 -6.04
N LEU A 122 8.89 12.22 -4.93
CA LEU A 122 10.35 12.14 -4.88
C LEU A 122 10.87 10.95 -5.72
N PHE A 123 10.28 9.77 -5.55
CA PHE A 123 10.72 8.58 -6.28
C PHE A 123 10.33 8.63 -7.77
N ILE A 124 9.20 9.19 -8.17
CA ILE A 124 8.90 9.36 -9.60
C ILE A 124 9.90 10.31 -10.27
N ARG A 125 10.32 11.39 -9.61
CA ARG A 125 11.38 12.28 -10.13
C ARG A 125 12.69 11.51 -10.32
N LYS A 126 13.08 10.67 -9.36
CA LYS A 126 14.25 9.80 -9.47
C LYS A 126 14.08 8.78 -10.60
N PHE A 127 12.97 8.06 -10.65
CA PHE A 127 12.69 7.00 -11.63
C PHE A 127 12.64 7.52 -13.07
N ARG A 128 12.21 8.77 -13.29
CA ARG A 128 12.32 9.41 -14.62
C ARG A 128 13.77 9.47 -15.12
N ARG A 129 14.75 9.64 -14.24
CA ARG A 129 16.18 9.65 -14.57
C ARG A 129 16.74 8.23 -14.70
N ASP A 130 16.37 7.35 -13.78
CA ASP A 130 16.91 5.99 -13.69
C ASP A 130 16.33 5.05 -14.76
N GLY A 131 15.13 5.30 -15.26
CA GLY A 131 14.40 4.50 -16.24
C GLY A 131 14.01 3.10 -15.76
N ARG A 132 13.00 2.49 -16.37
CA ARG A 132 12.54 1.11 -16.13
C ARG A 132 12.33 0.72 -14.67
N CYS A 133 11.84 1.66 -13.85
CA CYS A 133 11.50 1.42 -12.45
C CYS A 133 9.98 1.25 -12.28
N ARG A 134 9.58 0.77 -11.12
CA ARG A 134 8.16 0.54 -10.76
C ARG A 134 7.81 1.17 -9.44
N LEU A 135 6.58 1.66 -9.33
CA LEU A 135 5.99 2.15 -8.09
C LEU A 135 4.64 1.46 -7.88
N LEU A 136 4.47 0.81 -6.75
CA LEU A 136 3.20 0.24 -6.29
C LEU A 136 2.67 1.05 -5.13
N ASN A 137 1.57 1.78 -5.32
CA ASN A 137 0.82 2.39 -4.23
C ASN A 137 -0.27 1.43 -3.74
N VAL A 138 -0.23 1.07 -2.45
CA VAL A 138 -1.26 0.26 -1.82
C VAL A 138 -2.43 1.16 -1.42
N CYS A 139 -3.40 1.21 -2.32
CA CYS A 139 -4.67 1.89 -2.14
C CYS A 139 -5.67 1.01 -1.35
N SER A 140 -6.91 0.92 -1.81
CA SER A 140 -7.96 0.03 -1.29
C SER A 140 -9.16 0.08 -2.26
N ALA A 141 -10.04 -0.91 -2.20
CA ALA A 141 -11.40 -0.83 -2.76
C ALA A 141 -12.17 0.39 -2.20
N ALA A 142 -11.88 0.80 -0.96
CA ALA A 142 -12.39 2.03 -0.34
C ALA A 142 -12.12 3.28 -1.20
N GLY A 143 -11.07 3.32 -2.01
CA GLY A 143 -10.79 4.44 -2.91
C GLY A 143 -11.82 4.64 -4.03
N PHE A 144 -12.69 3.68 -4.29
CA PHE A 144 -13.77 3.78 -5.26
C PHE A 144 -15.13 4.12 -4.63
N LEU A 145 -15.27 3.94 -3.34
CA LEU A 145 -16.51 3.98 -2.59
C LEU A 145 -16.57 5.17 -1.63
N VAL A 146 -17.65 5.26 -0.87
CA VAL A 146 -17.82 6.13 0.29
C VAL A 146 -18.16 5.23 1.48
N GLY A 147 -17.58 5.48 2.67
CA GLY A 147 -17.79 4.62 3.84
C GLY A 147 -18.08 5.42 5.10
N PRO A 148 -19.37 5.48 5.53
CA PRO A 148 -19.68 5.90 6.89
C PRO A 148 -18.87 5.06 7.89
N ARG A 149 -18.55 5.63 9.07
CA ARG A 149 -17.73 5.01 10.13
C ARG A 149 -16.23 4.77 9.79
N LEU A 150 -15.85 4.98 8.55
CA LEU A 150 -14.47 4.98 8.07
C LEU A 150 -14.22 6.21 7.16
N ALA A 151 -14.91 7.31 7.42
CA ALA A 151 -14.99 8.47 6.52
C ALA A 151 -13.61 8.98 6.10
N THR A 152 -12.74 9.26 7.06
CA THR A 152 -11.37 9.74 6.82
C THR A 152 -10.53 8.71 6.09
N TYR A 153 -10.63 7.41 6.44
CA TYR A 153 -9.90 6.35 5.74
C TYR A 153 -10.29 6.26 4.26
N TYR A 154 -11.60 6.24 3.93
CA TYR A 154 -12.07 6.21 2.54
C TYR A 154 -11.58 7.43 1.76
N ALA A 155 -11.63 8.61 2.36
CA ALA A 155 -11.12 9.84 1.76
C ALA A 155 -9.61 9.73 1.46
N THR A 156 -8.80 9.22 2.40
CA THR A 156 -7.35 9.05 2.19
C THR A 156 -7.04 8.06 1.06
N LYS A 157 -7.79 6.95 0.98
CA LYS A 157 -7.59 5.94 -0.07
C LYS A 157 -8.09 6.41 -1.43
N LYS A 158 -9.13 7.24 -1.47
CA LYS A 158 -9.56 7.91 -2.71
C LYS A 158 -8.51 8.89 -3.21
N TYR A 159 -7.91 9.70 -2.32
CA TYR A 159 -6.80 10.57 -2.67
C TYR A 159 -5.65 9.78 -3.31
N THR A 160 -5.16 8.74 -2.62
CA THR A 160 -4.04 7.92 -3.07
C THR A 160 -4.31 7.27 -4.43
N LEU A 161 -5.53 6.72 -4.62
CA LEU A 161 -5.94 6.13 -5.89
C LEU A 161 -5.92 7.17 -7.03
N LYS A 162 -6.56 8.32 -6.84
CA LYS A 162 -6.65 9.37 -7.87
C LYS A 162 -5.28 9.93 -8.22
N LEU A 163 -4.42 10.19 -7.23
CA LEU A 163 -3.04 10.60 -7.45
C LEU A 163 -2.28 9.57 -8.30
N THR A 164 -2.39 8.28 -7.94
CA THR A 164 -1.71 7.20 -8.66
C THR A 164 -2.12 7.13 -10.13
N LEU A 165 -3.42 7.22 -10.41
CA LEU A 165 -3.94 7.16 -11.78
C LEU A 165 -3.51 8.37 -12.62
N ALA A 166 -3.55 9.57 -12.05
CA ALA A 166 -3.13 10.79 -12.73
C ALA A 166 -1.64 10.74 -13.09
N VAL A 167 -0.78 10.42 -12.11
CA VAL A 167 0.68 10.29 -12.32
C VAL A 167 1.02 9.23 -13.36
N ALA A 168 0.34 8.08 -13.32
CA ALA A 168 0.56 7.02 -14.31
C ALA A 168 0.22 7.49 -15.74
N GLN A 169 -0.85 8.27 -15.91
CA GLN A 169 -1.24 8.82 -17.21
C GLN A 169 -0.26 9.90 -17.71
N GLU A 170 0.25 10.74 -16.82
CA GLU A 170 1.29 11.72 -17.16
C GLU A 170 2.56 11.03 -17.68
N LEU A 171 3.05 10.01 -16.97
CA LEU A 171 4.24 9.24 -17.36
C LEU A 171 4.03 8.52 -18.69
N ARG A 172 2.84 7.96 -18.91
CA ARG A 172 2.48 7.32 -20.18
C ARG A 172 2.46 8.30 -21.37
N ARG A 173 1.83 9.48 -21.18
CA ARG A 173 1.81 10.55 -22.18
C ARG A 173 3.23 10.98 -22.57
N ASP A 174 4.10 11.14 -21.56
CA ASP A 174 5.49 11.57 -21.72
C ASP A 174 6.42 10.43 -22.19
N ARG A 175 5.90 9.22 -22.42
CA ARG A 175 6.63 8.00 -22.81
C ARG A 175 7.79 7.65 -21.86
N VAL A 176 7.64 7.97 -20.58
CA VAL A 176 8.63 7.64 -19.55
C VAL A 176 8.53 6.14 -19.23
N PRO A 177 9.63 5.37 -19.24
CA PRO A 177 9.61 3.92 -19.01
C PRO A 177 9.50 3.58 -17.51
N VAL A 178 8.58 4.23 -16.80
CA VAL A 178 8.26 4.01 -15.39
C VAL A 178 6.82 3.52 -15.28
N THR A 179 6.64 2.42 -14.58
CA THR A 179 5.30 1.86 -14.33
C THR A 179 4.82 2.26 -12.95
N VAL A 180 3.58 2.75 -12.87
CA VAL A 180 2.90 3.05 -11.60
C VAL A 180 1.64 2.21 -11.51
N SER A 181 1.46 1.52 -10.37
CA SER A 181 0.34 0.63 -10.11
C SER A 181 -0.39 1.02 -8.82
N ALA A 182 -1.71 0.87 -8.82
CA ALA A 182 -2.59 1.01 -7.67
C ALA A 182 -3.11 -0.37 -7.26
N LEU A 183 -2.70 -0.88 -6.10
CA LEU A 183 -3.29 -2.08 -5.51
C LEU A 183 -4.55 -1.67 -4.74
N CYS A 184 -5.69 -2.23 -5.12
CA CYS A 184 -7.00 -1.92 -4.54
C CYS A 184 -7.65 -3.19 -3.98
N PRO A 185 -7.17 -3.74 -2.87
CA PRO A 185 -7.77 -4.91 -2.24
C PRO A 185 -9.07 -4.53 -1.54
N GLY A 186 -9.97 -5.52 -1.39
CA GLY A 186 -10.99 -5.52 -0.35
C GLY A 186 -10.38 -5.84 1.02
N PRO A 187 -11.18 -6.35 1.98
CA PRO A 187 -10.66 -6.83 3.25
C PRO A 187 -9.58 -7.91 3.04
N VAL A 188 -8.48 -7.78 3.77
CA VAL A 188 -7.35 -8.73 3.76
C VAL A 188 -7.14 -9.21 5.18
N ASP A 189 -6.94 -10.50 5.36
CA ASP A 189 -6.65 -11.10 6.66
C ASP A 189 -5.25 -10.68 7.13
N THR A 190 -5.23 -9.63 7.97
CA THR A 190 -4.04 -9.00 8.53
C THR A 190 -4.38 -8.39 9.88
N HIS A 191 -3.40 -7.87 10.59
CA HIS A 191 -3.62 -7.08 11.81
C HIS A 191 -4.31 -5.71 11.57
N PHE A 192 -4.78 -5.43 10.34
CA PHE A 192 -5.41 -4.16 10.02
C PHE A 192 -6.65 -3.89 10.88
N ASN A 193 -7.53 -4.88 11.04
CA ASN A 193 -8.75 -4.76 11.85
C ASN A 193 -8.44 -4.43 13.30
N ALA A 194 -7.47 -5.13 13.90
CA ALA A 194 -7.03 -4.86 15.28
C ALA A 194 -6.44 -3.44 15.43
N THR A 195 -5.72 -2.95 14.42
CA THR A 195 -5.15 -1.58 14.42
C THR A 195 -6.23 -0.52 14.21
N ALA A 196 -7.23 -0.83 13.38
CA ALA A 196 -8.33 0.09 13.03
C ALA A 196 -9.43 0.16 14.09
N GLY A 197 -9.47 -0.79 15.04
CA GLY A 197 -10.46 -0.82 16.12
C GLY A 197 -11.84 -1.30 15.68
N GLY A 198 -11.94 -2.15 14.64
CA GLY A 198 -13.20 -2.69 14.15
C GLY A 198 -13.02 -3.88 13.21
N GLU A 199 -14.10 -4.49 12.78
CA GLU A 199 -14.10 -5.64 11.90
C GLU A 199 -15.00 -5.42 10.68
N PHE A 200 -14.56 -5.91 9.52
CA PHE A 200 -15.40 -5.99 8.33
C PHE A 200 -16.33 -7.20 8.41
N LEU A 201 -17.56 -7.06 7.88
CA LEU A 201 -18.54 -8.15 7.84
C LEU A 201 -18.09 -9.35 6.98
N THR A 202 -17.22 -9.14 6.02
CA THR A 202 -16.74 -10.21 5.12
C THR A 202 -15.36 -10.70 5.54
N PRO A 203 -15.13 -12.02 5.48
CA PRO A 203 -13.80 -12.58 5.71
C PRO A 203 -12.75 -11.94 4.80
N GLY A 204 -11.57 -11.68 5.34
CA GLY A 204 -10.45 -11.16 4.58
C GLY A 204 -9.89 -12.19 3.59
N ALA A 205 -9.39 -11.73 2.45
CA ALA A 205 -8.61 -12.56 1.55
C ALA A 205 -7.24 -12.87 2.17
N SER A 206 -6.66 -14.02 1.85
CA SER A 206 -5.31 -14.38 2.30
C SER A 206 -4.29 -13.31 1.94
N SER A 207 -3.60 -12.76 2.94
CA SER A 207 -2.58 -11.71 2.75
C SER A 207 -1.47 -12.18 1.80
N ARG A 208 -1.00 -13.42 1.94
CA ARG A 208 0.02 -13.99 1.04
C ARG A 208 -0.46 -14.09 -0.41
N ALA A 209 -1.70 -14.53 -0.64
CA ALA A 209 -2.25 -14.62 -1.98
C ALA A 209 -2.40 -13.23 -2.62
N VAL A 210 -2.89 -12.25 -1.85
CA VAL A 210 -3.00 -10.85 -2.29
C VAL A 210 -1.62 -10.26 -2.59
N ALA A 211 -0.62 -10.50 -1.74
CA ALA A 211 0.74 -10.02 -1.92
C ALA A 211 1.38 -10.55 -3.22
N ARG A 212 1.32 -11.87 -3.45
CA ARG A 212 1.82 -12.50 -4.68
C ARG A 212 1.14 -11.91 -5.91
N TYR A 213 -0.19 -11.90 -5.93
CA TYR A 213 -0.96 -11.35 -7.04
C TYR A 213 -0.61 -9.87 -7.30
N ALA A 214 -0.44 -9.08 -6.24
CA ALA A 214 -0.11 -7.65 -6.34
C ALA A 214 1.26 -7.44 -6.99
N ILE A 215 2.29 -8.14 -6.54
CA ILE A 215 3.65 -8.04 -7.08
C ILE A 215 3.67 -8.52 -8.54
N ASP A 216 3.11 -9.70 -8.87
CA ASP A 216 3.07 -10.22 -10.23
C ASP A 216 2.41 -9.24 -11.20
N LYS A 217 1.26 -8.66 -10.81
CA LYS A 217 0.56 -7.68 -11.66
C LYS A 217 1.29 -6.35 -11.76
N THR A 218 2.03 -5.94 -10.71
CA THR A 218 2.92 -4.77 -10.74
C THR A 218 4.08 -4.99 -11.72
N LEU A 219 4.71 -6.16 -11.64
CA LEU A 219 5.80 -6.53 -12.56
C LEU A 219 5.33 -6.62 -14.01
N ALA A 220 4.08 -7.04 -14.23
CA ALA A 220 3.42 -7.05 -15.54
C ALA A 220 2.89 -5.67 -16.00
N GLY A 221 3.11 -4.61 -15.25
CA GLY A 221 2.72 -3.23 -15.63
C GLY A 221 1.23 -2.91 -15.52
N LYS A 222 0.46 -3.66 -14.70
CA LYS A 222 -0.98 -3.42 -14.53
C LYS A 222 -1.23 -2.14 -13.73
N LEU A 223 -2.04 -1.21 -14.27
CA LEU A 223 -2.33 0.08 -13.62
C LEU A 223 -3.20 -0.10 -12.36
N ILE A 224 -4.35 -0.76 -12.47
CA ILE A 224 -5.27 -1.03 -11.35
C ILE A 224 -5.26 -2.53 -11.06
N ILE A 225 -4.94 -2.89 -9.82
CA ILE A 225 -4.83 -4.28 -9.35
C ILE A 225 -5.89 -4.49 -8.29
N VAL A 226 -6.93 -5.28 -8.61
CA VAL A 226 -7.96 -5.73 -7.67
C VAL A 226 -7.82 -7.25 -7.55
N PRO A 227 -7.39 -7.78 -6.39
CA PRO A 227 -7.00 -9.19 -6.28
C PRO A 227 -8.15 -10.18 -6.43
N THR A 228 -9.33 -9.88 -5.87
CA THR A 228 -10.45 -10.81 -5.80
C THR A 228 -11.55 -10.45 -6.80
N TRP A 229 -12.18 -11.46 -7.39
CA TRP A 229 -13.27 -11.28 -8.37
C TRP A 229 -14.53 -10.68 -7.73
N GLN A 230 -14.80 -11.06 -6.46
CA GLN A 230 -15.96 -10.54 -5.72
C GLN A 230 -15.86 -9.00 -5.57
N VAL A 231 -14.67 -8.51 -5.19
CA VAL A 231 -14.43 -7.07 -5.08
C VAL A 231 -14.53 -6.40 -6.44
N LYS A 232 -14.00 -7.02 -7.52
CA LYS A 232 -14.16 -6.48 -8.89
C LYS A 232 -15.63 -6.34 -9.27
N ALA A 233 -16.43 -7.39 -9.05
CA ALA A 233 -17.86 -7.37 -9.32
C ALA A 233 -18.60 -6.31 -8.49
N GLY A 234 -18.31 -6.23 -7.19
CA GLY A 234 -18.91 -5.24 -6.30
C GLY A 234 -18.59 -3.79 -6.73
N LEU A 235 -17.33 -3.50 -7.08
CA LEU A 235 -16.93 -2.19 -7.58
C LEU A 235 -17.56 -1.85 -8.93
N PHE A 236 -17.74 -2.85 -9.81
CA PHE A 236 -18.43 -2.65 -11.07
C PHE A 236 -19.90 -2.27 -10.86
N VAL A 237 -20.61 -3.00 -10.01
CA VAL A 237 -22.01 -2.68 -9.66
C VAL A 237 -22.12 -1.33 -8.98
N ALA A 238 -21.26 -1.04 -7.98
CA ALA A 238 -21.26 0.22 -7.25
C ALA A 238 -21.15 1.45 -8.15
N ARG A 239 -20.46 1.32 -9.30
CA ARG A 239 -20.31 2.41 -10.26
C ARG A 239 -21.65 2.94 -10.82
N PHE A 240 -22.68 2.09 -10.87
CA PHE A 240 -24.00 2.44 -11.41
C PHE A 240 -25.00 2.81 -10.33
N LEU A 241 -24.67 2.65 -9.06
CA LEU A 241 -25.54 2.99 -7.96
C LEU A 241 -25.53 4.50 -7.66
N PRO A 242 -26.67 5.13 -7.44
CA PRO A 242 -26.71 6.51 -6.96
C PRO A 242 -26.08 6.60 -5.56
N TRP A 243 -25.54 7.77 -5.21
CA TRP A 243 -24.85 8.00 -3.94
C TRP A 243 -25.66 7.59 -2.71
N SER A 244 -26.98 7.86 -2.70
CA SER A 244 -27.86 7.48 -1.60
C SER A 244 -27.97 5.98 -1.38
N ALA A 245 -27.89 5.19 -2.44
CA ALA A 245 -27.88 3.72 -2.36
C ALA A 245 -26.51 3.21 -1.90
N GLN A 246 -25.41 3.77 -2.43
CA GLN A 246 -24.05 3.42 -1.99
C GLN A 246 -23.88 3.70 -0.49
N LEU A 247 -24.28 4.89 -0.01
CA LEU A 247 -24.15 5.27 1.40
C LEU A 247 -24.91 4.32 2.31
N ARG A 248 -26.17 3.97 1.99
CA ARG A 248 -26.96 3.02 2.78
C ARG A 248 -26.37 1.61 2.80
N LEU A 249 -25.83 1.17 1.66
CA LEU A 249 -25.20 -0.15 1.55
C LEU A 249 -23.92 -0.20 2.39
N MET A 250 -23.06 0.82 2.27
CA MET A 250 -21.79 0.88 2.97
C MET A 250 -21.95 1.10 4.46
N ASP A 251 -22.93 1.90 4.89
CA ASP A 251 -23.26 2.06 6.32
C ASP A 251 -23.63 0.73 6.98
N ARG A 252 -24.36 -0.15 6.28
CA ARG A 252 -24.64 -1.50 6.76
C ARG A 252 -23.42 -2.40 6.75
N TYR A 253 -22.57 -2.27 5.73
CA TYR A 253 -21.36 -3.08 5.59
C TYR A 253 -20.30 -2.73 6.63
N ASP A 254 -20.10 -1.44 6.93
CA ASP A 254 -19.09 -0.95 7.86
C ASP A 254 -19.56 -0.94 9.33
N ARG A 255 -20.83 -1.29 9.59
CA ARG A 255 -21.35 -1.36 10.96
C ARG A 255 -20.71 -2.44 11.82
N GLY A 256 -19.88 -3.34 11.30
CA GLY A 256 -19.13 -4.35 12.03
C GLY A 256 -19.74 -4.79 13.39
N ARG A 257 -19.70 -6.01 13.75
CA ARG A 257 -20.19 -6.46 15.09
C ARG A 257 -19.37 -5.85 16.19
#